data_b9c110bd5461902db0fcf6876310abd1
#
_entry.id   b9c110bd5461902db0fcf6876310abd1
#
_cell.length_a   1.000
_cell.length_b   1.000
_cell.length_c   1.000
_cell.angle_alpha   90.00
_cell.angle_beta   90.00
_cell.angle_gamma   90.00
#
_symmetry.space_group_name_H-M   'P 1'
#
loop_
_entity.id
_entity.type
_entity.pdbx_description
1 polymer ?
#
loop_
_entity_poly.entity_id
_entity_poly.type
_entity_poly.pdbx_seq_one_letter_code
_entity_poly.pdbx_strand_id
1 'polypeptide(L)'
;APAPDDTDPLLGPWLKGYPPAAEPVRRSALARQGWRLTDAALPFPLAVLRQSALAHNLRWLQTFAAERALDLAPHGKTTMSPGLFRRQLDAGAWGITFATVFQLAVGVAAGVRRALIANQVQQPADLAGLARLLARHEGLRVAFLVDSVEQLRQVEAWRATQRQAPQFEVLLELGIPGGRTGVRAHDGAVALGRALHASPA
;
A
#
# COMPACT_ATOMS: atom_id res chain seq x y z
N ALA A 1 -6.83 -24.33 2.34
CA ALA A 1 -5.88 -24.78 1.32
C ALA A 1 -4.74 -23.77 1.27
N PRO A 2 -3.47 -24.16 1.19
CA PRO A 2 -2.39 -23.25 0.91
C PRO A 2 -2.69 -22.57 -0.43
N ALA A 3 -2.46 -21.25 -0.51
CA ALA A 3 -2.52 -20.55 -1.77
C ALA A 3 -1.58 -21.26 -2.77
N PRO A 4 -1.97 -21.41 -4.05
CA PRO A 4 -1.07 -21.98 -5.04
C PRO A 4 0.25 -21.22 -4.99
N ASP A 5 1.35 -21.92 -5.15
CA ASP A 5 2.69 -21.35 -5.20
C ASP A 5 2.77 -20.39 -6.39
N ASP A 6 2.43 -19.12 -6.10
CA ASP A 6 2.22 -18.06 -7.10
C ASP A 6 3.53 -17.32 -7.40
N THR A 7 4.66 -17.94 -7.07
CA THR A 7 5.98 -17.33 -7.30
C THR A 7 6.34 -17.31 -8.80
N ASP A 8 5.79 -18.25 -9.59
CA ASP A 8 6.04 -18.36 -11.04
C ASP A 8 4.76 -18.75 -11.80
N PRO A 9 3.76 -17.85 -11.88
CA PRO A 9 2.47 -18.14 -12.52
C PRO A 9 2.62 -18.43 -14.01
N LEU A 10 1.71 -19.25 -14.54
CA LEU A 10 1.53 -19.44 -15.97
C LEU A 10 0.86 -18.20 -16.57
N LEU A 11 1.49 -17.60 -17.57
CA LEU A 11 0.99 -16.44 -18.32
C LEU A 11 0.55 -16.89 -19.71
N GLY A 12 -0.52 -16.32 -20.22
CA GLY A 12 -1.06 -16.74 -21.50
C GLY A 12 -2.03 -15.72 -22.12
N PRO A 13 -2.69 -16.07 -23.23
CA PRO A 13 -3.57 -15.19 -24.01
C PRO A 13 -4.74 -14.56 -23.24
N TRP A 14 -5.09 -15.08 -22.07
CA TRP A 14 -6.09 -14.50 -21.17
C TRP A 14 -5.61 -13.23 -20.44
N LEU A 15 -4.32 -12.88 -20.58
CA LEU A 15 -3.75 -11.67 -19.98
C LEU A 15 -3.62 -10.58 -21.04
N LYS A 16 -4.08 -9.38 -20.69
CA LYS A 16 -3.95 -8.22 -21.57
C LYS A 16 -2.47 -7.95 -21.88
N GLY A 17 -2.15 -7.82 -23.16
CA GLY A 17 -0.79 -7.58 -23.65
C GLY A 17 0.03 -8.82 -23.93
N TYR A 18 -0.49 -10.01 -23.62
CA TYR A 18 0.10 -11.27 -24.07
C TYR A 18 -0.24 -11.53 -25.55
N PRO A 19 0.69 -12.06 -26.38
CA PRO A 19 0.41 -12.37 -27.77
C PRO A 19 -0.73 -13.41 -27.88
N PRO A 20 -1.81 -13.12 -28.63
CA PRO A 20 -2.98 -14.00 -28.68
C PRO A 20 -2.72 -15.38 -29.27
N ALA A 21 -1.72 -15.48 -30.15
CA ALA A 21 -1.35 -16.72 -30.83
C ALA A 21 -0.17 -17.49 -30.19
N ALA A 22 0.37 -16.97 -29.07
CA ALA A 22 1.50 -17.62 -28.40
C ALA A 22 1.01 -18.62 -27.34
N GLU A 23 1.74 -19.72 -27.20
CA GLU A 23 1.52 -20.70 -26.14
C GLU A 23 1.80 -20.11 -24.76
N PRO A 24 1.02 -20.51 -23.72
CA PRO A 24 1.26 -20.08 -22.37
C PRO A 24 2.65 -20.44 -21.85
N VAL A 25 3.30 -19.52 -21.13
CA VAL A 25 4.62 -19.75 -20.53
C VAL A 25 4.65 -19.35 -19.06
N ARG A 26 5.55 -19.94 -18.28
CA ARG A 26 5.83 -19.49 -16.93
C ARG A 26 6.40 -18.07 -16.94
N ARG A 27 6.09 -17.26 -15.93
CA ARG A 27 6.59 -15.88 -15.82
C ARG A 27 8.12 -15.81 -15.93
N SER A 28 8.83 -16.78 -15.34
CA SER A 28 10.30 -16.88 -15.40
C SER A 28 10.83 -17.12 -16.83
N ALA A 29 10.02 -17.68 -17.72
CA ALA A 29 10.37 -17.94 -19.11
C ALA A 29 9.99 -16.80 -20.06
N LEU A 30 9.26 -15.78 -19.59
CA LEU A 30 8.72 -14.71 -20.44
C LEU A 30 9.82 -13.94 -21.18
N ALA A 31 10.91 -13.58 -20.49
CA ALA A 31 12.01 -12.83 -21.09
C ALA A 31 12.71 -13.60 -22.22
N ARG A 32 12.69 -14.93 -22.19
CA ARG A 32 13.29 -15.80 -23.22
C ARG A 32 12.49 -15.85 -24.51
N GLN A 33 11.24 -15.36 -24.52
CA GLN A 33 10.41 -15.30 -25.72
C GLN A 33 10.93 -14.28 -26.73
N GLY A 34 11.75 -13.32 -26.30
CA GLY A 34 12.38 -12.35 -27.18
C GLY A 34 11.43 -11.35 -27.84
N TRP A 35 10.18 -11.26 -27.41
CA TRP A 35 9.20 -10.31 -27.96
C TRP A 35 9.65 -8.87 -27.81
N ARG A 36 9.50 -8.09 -28.87
CA ARG A 36 9.85 -6.67 -28.90
C ARG A 36 8.62 -5.83 -29.25
N LEU A 37 8.60 -4.59 -28.78
CA LEU A 37 7.52 -3.64 -29.08
C LEU A 37 7.37 -3.35 -30.59
N THR A 38 8.45 -3.51 -31.33
CA THR A 38 8.51 -3.32 -32.79
C THR A 38 7.99 -4.53 -33.56
N ASP A 39 7.79 -5.66 -32.91
CA ASP A 39 7.34 -6.89 -33.56
C ASP A 39 5.80 -6.89 -33.60
N ALA A 40 5.24 -7.40 -34.70
CA ALA A 40 3.79 -7.52 -34.85
C ALA A 40 3.13 -8.57 -33.93
N ALA A 41 3.92 -9.24 -33.08
CA ALA A 41 3.42 -10.25 -32.15
C ALA A 41 2.64 -9.70 -30.95
N LEU A 42 2.90 -8.46 -30.53
CA LEU A 42 2.27 -7.87 -29.35
C LEU A 42 0.98 -7.12 -29.72
N PRO A 43 -0.13 -7.36 -28.98
CA PRO A 43 -1.38 -6.67 -29.22
C PRO A 43 -1.35 -5.24 -28.63
N PHE A 44 -1.92 -4.27 -29.36
CA PHE A 44 -2.07 -2.88 -28.90
C PHE A 44 -3.55 -2.56 -28.57
N PRO A 45 -3.82 -1.61 -27.66
CA PRO A 45 -2.87 -0.80 -26.89
C PRO A 45 -2.20 -1.59 -25.74
N LEU A 46 -0.92 -1.30 -25.49
CA LEU A 46 -0.08 -1.96 -24.50
C LEU A 46 0.59 -0.93 -23.58
N ALA A 47 0.49 -1.12 -22.26
CA ALA A 47 1.24 -0.32 -21.29
C ALA A 47 2.63 -0.93 -21.07
N VAL A 48 3.67 -0.09 -21.14
CA VAL A 48 5.07 -0.53 -21.06
C VAL A 48 5.80 0.25 -19.96
N LEU A 49 6.55 -0.45 -19.13
CA LEU A 49 7.49 0.14 -18.19
C LEU A 49 8.92 0.03 -18.73
N ARG A 50 9.58 1.18 -18.91
CA ARG A 50 11.00 1.23 -19.26
C ARG A 50 11.84 0.97 -18.01
N GLN A 51 12.49 -0.18 -17.94
CA GLN A 51 13.25 -0.61 -16.76
C GLN A 51 14.36 0.38 -16.39
N SER A 52 15.07 0.95 -17.36
CA SER A 52 16.13 1.95 -17.11
C SER A 52 15.57 3.24 -16.49
N ALA A 53 14.43 3.74 -16.99
CA ALA A 53 13.76 4.91 -16.45
C ALA A 53 13.24 4.65 -15.02
N LEU A 54 12.62 3.48 -14.79
CA LEU A 54 12.15 3.09 -13.47
C LEU A 54 13.32 3.04 -12.46
N ALA A 55 14.42 2.39 -12.82
CA ALA A 55 15.59 2.30 -11.96
C ALA A 55 16.23 3.67 -11.70
N HIS A 56 16.27 4.54 -12.72
CA HIS A 56 16.75 5.91 -12.56
C HIS A 56 15.88 6.70 -11.58
N ASN A 57 14.57 6.70 -11.78
CA ASN A 57 13.62 7.46 -10.95
C ASN A 57 13.63 6.99 -9.49
N LEU A 58 13.72 5.68 -9.25
CA LEU A 58 13.82 5.13 -7.89
C LEU A 58 15.07 5.64 -7.19
N ARG A 59 16.24 5.56 -7.84
CA ARG A 59 17.49 6.07 -7.26
C ARG A 59 17.43 7.58 -7.03
N TRP A 60 17.00 8.32 -8.04
CA TRP A 60 16.93 9.79 -7.95
C TRP A 60 16.05 10.24 -6.77
N LEU A 61 14.83 9.70 -6.66
CA LEU A 61 13.91 10.08 -5.59
C LEU A 61 14.45 9.70 -4.21
N GLN A 62 15.04 8.51 -4.09
CA GLN A 62 15.61 8.06 -2.82
C GLN A 62 16.83 8.89 -2.40
N THR A 63 17.71 9.23 -3.35
CA THR A 63 18.84 10.15 -3.09
C THR A 63 18.34 11.52 -2.65
N PHE A 64 17.36 12.08 -3.37
CA PHE A 64 16.76 13.37 -3.03
C PHE A 64 16.18 13.38 -1.60
N ALA A 65 15.50 12.33 -1.21
CA ALA A 65 14.94 12.19 0.13
C ALA A 65 16.02 12.04 1.19
N ALA A 66 17.03 11.20 0.95
CA ALA A 66 18.13 10.95 1.88
C ALA A 66 18.95 12.23 2.15
N GLU A 67 19.25 13.02 1.12
CA GLU A 67 19.93 14.31 1.25
C GLU A 67 19.18 15.34 2.12
N ARG A 68 17.88 15.12 2.32
CA ARG A 68 16.99 16.00 3.11
C ARG A 68 16.49 15.38 4.40
N ALA A 69 17.06 14.23 4.78
CA ALA A 69 16.66 13.45 5.95
C ALA A 69 15.14 13.16 5.95
N LEU A 70 14.57 12.85 4.76
CA LEU A 70 13.16 12.51 4.58
C LEU A 70 12.99 11.01 4.39
N ASP A 71 11.97 10.47 5.05
CA ASP A 71 11.50 9.12 4.79
C ASP A 71 10.44 9.10 3.68
N LEU A 72 10.51 8.10 2.80
CA LEU A 72 9.55 7.92 1.73
C LEU A 72 8.63 6.72 1.98
N ALA A 73 7.33 6.95 1.84
CA ALA A 73 6.33 5.90 1.79
C ALA A 73 5.50 6.05 0.49
N PRO A 74 6.02 5.60 -0.67
CA PRO A 74 5.36 5.79 -1.96
C PRO A 74 3.97 5.14 -2.01
N HIS A 75 3.05 5.74 -2.78
CA HIS A 75 1.69 5.25 -2.91
C HIS A 75 1.61 3.99 -3.78
N GLY A 76 1.25 2.86 -3.17
CA GLY A 76 1.09 1.57 -3.84
C GLY A 76 -0.26 1.36 -4.52
N LYS A 77 -1.30 2.15 -4.13
CA LYS A 77 -2.70 1.93 -4.58
C LYS A 77 -2.90 2.00 -6.09
N THR A 78 -2.09 2.79 -6.79
CA THR A 78 -2.28 3.05 -8.22
C THR A 78 -1.94 1.85 -9.07
N THR A 79 -0.85 1.17 -8.74
CA THR A 79 -0.37 0.02 -9.51
C THR A 79 -0.79 -1.31 -8.92
N MET A 80 -0.95 -1.38 -7.61
CA MET A 80 -1.19 -2.61 -6.84
C MET A 80 -0.22 -3.74 -7.26
N SER A 81 1.02 -3.37 -7.57
CA SER A 81 2.04 -4.29 -8.08
C SER A 81 3.03 -4.71 -6.98
N PRO A 82 2.98 -5.97 -6.50
CA PRO A 82 3.94 -6.50 -5.54
C PRO A 82 5.40 -6.34 -5.98
N GLY A 83 5.67 -6.48 -7.28
CA GLY A 83 7.01 -6.30 -7.85
C GLY A 83 7.52 -4.86 -7.74
N LEU A 84 6.65 -3.86 -7.89
CA LEU A 84 7.01 -2.45 -7.71
C LEU A 84 7.17 -2.10 -6.23
N PHE A 85 6.35 -2.65 -5.34
CA PHE A 85 6.52 -2.45 -3.90
C PHE A 85 7.90 -2.91 -3.44
N ARG A 86 8.30 -4.13 -3.83
CA ARG A 86 9.63 -4.66 -3.50
C ARG A 86 10.75 -3.77 -4.03
N ARG A 87 10.68 -3.33 -5.28
CA ARG A 87 11.70 -2.42 -5.86
C ARG A 87 11.81 -1.09 -5.11
N GLN A 88 10.69 -0.54 -4.64
CA GLN A 88 10.69 0.68 -3.83
C GLN A 88 11.33 0.46 -2.45
N LEU A 89 10.99 -0.65 -1.79
CA LEU A 89 11.59 -1.03 -0.51
C LEU A 89 13.09 -1.32 -0.64
N ASP A 90 13.49 -2.07 -1.68
CA ASP A 90 14.90 -2.39 -1.98
C ASP A 90 15.71 -1.12 -2.29
N ALA A 91 15.07 -0.09 -2.85
CA ALA A 91 15.70 1.21 -3.08
C ALA A 91 15.82 2.07 -1.81
N GLY A 92 15.23 1.65 -0.69
CA GLY A 92 15.35 2.33 0.61
C GLY A 92 14.08 3.07 1.05
N ALA A 93 12.91 2.83 0.43
CA ALA A 93 11.67 3.40 0.93
C ALA A 93 11.38 2.93 2.37
N TRP A 94 10.97 3.85 3.24
CA TRP A 94 10.61 3.55 4.62
C TRP A 94 9.45 2.56 4.74
N GLY A 95 8.49 2.65 3.84
CA GLY A 95 7.29 1.82 3.78
C GLY A 95 6.52 2.05 2.49
N ILE A 96 5.30 1.54 2.44
CA ILE A 96 4.39 1.75 1.29
C ILE A 96 3.07 2.34 1.79
N THR A 97 2.53 3.30 1.04
CA THR A 97 1.23 3.91 1.34
C THR A 97 0.12 3.21 0.56
N PHE A 98 -0.99 2.94 1.25
CA PHE A 98 -2.20 2.35 0.70
C PHE A 98 -3.43 3.24 0.99
N ALA A 99 -4.56 2.93 0.38
CA ALA A 99 -5.81 3.64 0.63
C ALA A 99 -6.82 2.82 1.46
N THR A 100 -6.66 1.50 1.54
CA THR A 100 -7.57 0.58 2.22
C THR A 100 -6.84 -0.57 2.88
N VAL A 101 -7.49 -1.22 3.85
CA VAL A 101 -6.97 -2.43 4.51
C VAL A 101 -6.82 -3.60 3.52
N PHE A 102 -7.70 -3.71 2.51
CA PHE A 102 -7.54 -4.68 1.43
C PHE A 102 -6.21 -4.49 0.67
N GLN A 103 -5.91 -3.26 0.28
CA GLN A 103 -4.65 -2.95 -0.42
C GLN A 103 -3.42 -3.20 0.47
N LEU A 104 -3.52 -2.88 1.76
CA LEU A 104 -2.50 -3.21 2.76
C LEU A 104 -2.25 -4.72 2.80
N ALA A 105 -3.31 -5.55 2.81
CA ALA A 105 -3.16 -7.01 2.84
C ALA A 105 -2.34 -7.54 1.65
N VAL A 106 -2.56 -6.99 0.45
CA VAL A 106 -1.74 -7.29 -0.74
C VAL A 106 -0.28 -6.86 -0.53
N GLY A 107 -0.06 -5.67 0.05
CA GLY A 107 1.28 -5.19 0.37
C GLY A 107 2.01 -6.08 1.37
N VAL A 108 1.33 -6.48 2.45
CA VAL A 108 1.88 -7.37 3.48
C VAL A 108 2.26 -8.73 2.90
N ALA A 109 1.41 -9.30 2.03
CA ALA A 109 1.73 -10.54 1.30
C ALA A 109 2.95 -10.37 0.37
N ALA A 110 3.21 -9.16 -0.12
CA ALA A 110 4.39 -8.81 -0.92
C ALA A 110 5.66 -8.49 -0.10
N GLY A 111 5.58 -8.56 1.23
CA GLY A 111 6.71 -8.32 2.13
C GLY A 111 6.77 -6.93 2.75
N VAL A 112 5.76 -6.07 2.56
CA VAL A 112 5.70 -4.76 3.23
C VAL A 112 5.58 -4.97 4.75
N ARG A 113 6.43 -4.28 5.52
CA ARG A 113 6.45 -4.33 7.00
C ARG A 113 6.17 -2.98 7.66
N ARG A 114 6.22 -1.90 6.90
CA ARG A 114 5.82 -0.56 7.33
C ARG A 114 4.87 0.02 6.30
N ALA A 115 3.72 0.49 6.74
CA ALA A 115 2.71 1.03 5.84
C ALA A 115 1.97 2.22 6.45
N LEU A 116 1.49 3.09 5.56
CA LEU A 116 0.52 4.12 5.88
C LEU A 116 -0.76 3.83 5.09
N ILE A 117 -1.89 3.76 5.78
CA ILE A 117 -3.19 3.87 5.13
C ILE A 117 -3.54 5.36 5.11
N ALA A 118 -3.27 6.02 3.98
CA ALA A 118 -3.55 7.45 3.80
C ALA A 118 -5.06 7.70 3.61
N ASN A 119 -5.84 7.21 4.56
CA ASN A 119 -7.28 7.31 4.64
C ASN A 119 -7.77 6.96 6.06
N GLN A 120 -9.03 7.27 6.36
CA GLN A 120 -9.69 6.89 7.59
C GLN A 120 -10.03 5.39 7.57
N VAL A 121 -9.77 4.71 8.69
CA VAL A 121 -10.22 3.33 8.92
C VAL A 121 -11.23 3.36 10.08
N GLN A 122 -12.48 3.11 9.77
CA GLN A 122 -13.57 3.22 10.77
C GLN A 122 -14.59 2.10 10.68
N GLN A 123 -14.68 1.40 9.53
CA GLN A 123 -15.61 0.29 9.39
C GLN A 123 -15.17 -0.90 10.25
N PRO A 124 -16.08 -1.56 11.00
CA PRO A 124 -15.74 -2.69 11.85
C PRO A 124 -15.00 -3.82 11.12
N ALA A 125 -15.38 -4.09 9.88
CA ALA A 125 -14.72 -5.12 9.06
C ALA A 125 -13.27 -4.76 8.73
N ASP A 126 -12.98 -3.50 8.42
CA ASP A 126 -11.62 -3.01 8.14
C ASP A 126 -10.76 -3.01 9.42
N LEU A 127 -11.32 -2.54 10.55
CA LEU A 127 -10.63 -2.59 11.84
C LEU A 127 -10.27 -4.03 12.23
N ALA A 128 -11.21 -4.98 12.04
CA ALA A 128 -10.95 -6.40 12.28
C ALA A 128 -9.88 -6.96 11.33
N GLY A 129 -9.92 -6.57 10.06
CA GLY A 129 -8.91 -6.94 9.06
C GLY A 129 -7.52 -6.43 9.41
N LEU A 130 -7.42 -5.15 9.83
CA LEU A 130 -6.18 -4.55 10.27
C LEU A 130 -5.63 -5.22 11.53
N ALA A 131 -6.47 -5.42 12.54
CA ALA A 131 -6.10 -6.11 13.77
C ALA A 131 -5.56 -7.54 13.49
N ARG A 132 -6.21 -8.26 12.59
CA ARG A 132 -5.76 -9.59 12.18
C ARG A 132 -4.41 -9.57 11.45
N LEU A 133 -4.15 -8.57 10.62
CA LEU A 133 -2.84 -8.43 9.96
C LEU A 133 -1.75 -8.15 10.98
N LEU A 134 -1.97 -7.22 11.92
CA LEU A 134 -1.04 -6.91 13.00
C LEU A 134 -0.73 -8.12 13.87
N ALA A 135 -1.75 -8.89 14.25
CA ALA A 135 -1.58 -10.09 15.08
C ALA A 135 -0.81 -11.23 14.36
N ARG A 136 -0.90 -11.32 13.04
CA ARG A 136 -0.27 -12.40 12.24
C ARG A 136 1.13 -12.10 11.77
N HIS A 137 1.51 -10.85 11.74
CA HIS A 137 2.79 -10.40 11.17
C HIS A 137 3.58 -9.61 12.21
N GLU A 138 4.38 -10.32 12.98
CA GLU A 138 5.28 -9.70 13.95
C GLU A 138 6.14 -8.62 13.27
N GLY A 139 6.31 -7.48 13.95
CA GLY A 139 7.04 -6.33 13.43
C GLY A 139 6.34 -5.54 12.33
N LEU A 140 5.12 -5.90 11.93
CA LEU A 140 4.31 -5.08 11.04
C LEU A 140 3.86 -3.80 11.75
N ARG A 141 4.19 -2.65 11.18
CA ARG A 141 3.75 -1.33 11.64
C ARG A 141 2.85 -0.70 10.60
N VAL A 142 1.68 -0.27 11.04
CA VAL A 142 0.69 0.39 10.17
C VAL A 142 0.09 1.57 10.89
N ALA A 143 0.23 2.75 10.30
CA ALA A 143 -0.52 3.93 10.73
C ALA A 143 -1.68 4.20 9.77
N PHE A 144 -2.78 4.76 10.27
CA PHE A 144 -3.86 5.29 9.46
C PHE A 144 -4.30 6.68 9.94
N LEU A 145 -5.09 7.39 9.11
CA LEU A 145 -5.45 8.77 9.37
C LEU A 145 -6.69 8.85 10.27
N VAL A 146 -6.65 9.82 11.20
CA VAL A 146 -7.80 10.21 12.04
C VAL A 146 -7.99 11.71 11.91
N ASP A 147 -9.20 12.16 11.58
CA ASP A 147 -9.52 13.56 11.36
C ASP A 147 -10.74 14.07 12.15
N SER A 148 -11.31 13.24 13.02
CA SER A 148 -12.42 13.64 13.87
C SER A 148 -12.46 12.86 15.19
N VAL A 149 -12.98 13.51 16.23
CA VAL A 149 -13.25 12.86 17.53
C VAL A 149 -14.30 11.75 17.35
N GLU A 150 -15.22 11.93 16.42
CA GLU A 150 -16.25 10.91 16.13
C GLU A 150 -15.63 9.63 15.58
N GLN A 151 -14.70 9.72 14.63
CA GLN A 151 -13.96 8.56 14.14
C GLN A 151 -13.18 7.88 15.27
N LEU A 152 -12.49 8.65 16.12
CA LEU A 152 -11.78 8.09 17.26
C LEU A 152 -12.72 7.29 18.17
N ARG A 153 -13.89 7.85 18.51
CA ARG A 153 -14.90 7.14 19.32
C ARG A 153 -15.39 5.84 18.66
N GLN A 154 -15.55 5.82 17.34
CA GLN A 154 -15.93 4.61 16.62
C GLN A 154 -14.85 3.52 16.72
N VAL A 155 -13.58 3.91 16.60
CA VAL A 155 -12.44 2.99 16.78
C VAL A 155 -12.38 2.46 18.22
N GLU A 156 -12.53 3.33 19.21
CA GLU A 156 -12.57 2.97 20.64
C GLU A 156 -13.73 2.03 20.95
N ALA A 157 -14.94 2.35 20.47
CA ALA A 157 -16.12 1.52 20.66
C ALA A 157 -15.93 0.12 20.05
N TRP A 158 -15.37 0.03 18.84
CA TRP A 158 -15.03 -1.24 18.24
C TRP A 158 -14.01 -2.00 19.09
N ARG A 159 -12.93 -1.36 19.54
CA ARG A 159 -11.90 -2.01 20.38
C ARG A 159 -12.47 -2.56 21.68
N ALA A 160 -13.40 -1.84 22.31
CA ALA A 160 -14.05 -2.28 23.54
C ALA A 160 -14.86 -3.57 23.38
N THR A 161 -15.27 -3.92 22.16
CA THR A 161 -15.94 -5.20 21.85
C THR A 161 -14.98 -6.36 21.65
N GLN A 162 -13.67 -6.11 21.56
CA GLN A 162 -12.68 -7.14 21.26
C GLN A 162 -12.02 -7.65 22.54
N ARG A 163 -11.79 -8.95 22.65
CA ARG A 163 -11.09 -9.56 23.79
C ARG A 163 -9.61 -9.15 23.84
N GLN A 164 -8.99 -9.03 22.68
CA GLN A 164 -7.58 -8.67 22.49
C GLN A 164 -7.49 -7.81 21.23
N ALA A 165 -7.72 -6.51 21.37
CA ALA A 165 -7.48 -5.57 20.27
C ALA A 165 -6.04 -5.08 20.34
N PRO A 166 -5.33 -4.99 19.19
CA PRO A 166 -4.03 -4.35 19.16
C PRO A 166 -4.19 -2.86 19.43
N GLN A 167 -3.13 -2.23 19.90
CA GLN A 167 -3.03 -0.78 19.88
C GLN A 167 -2.79 -0.35 18.43
N PHE A 168 -3.55 0.63 17.94
CA PHE A 168 -3.38 1.16 16.60
C PHE A 168 -2.44 2.37 16.59
N GLU A 169 -1.55 2.43 15.61
CA GLU A 169 -0.82 3.65 15.30
C GLU A 169 -1.71 4.55 14.43
N VAL A 170 -1.88 5.82 14.84
CA VAL A 170 -2.71 6.77 14.09
C VAL A 170 -1.98 8.08 13.86
N LEU A 171 -2.32 8.77 12.77
CA LEU A 171 -1.85 10.10 12.44
C LEU A 171 -3.03 11.06 12.39
N LEU A 172 -2.96 12.15 13.18
CA LEU A 172 -3.91 13.24 13.06
C LEU A 172 -3.74 13.90 11.69
N GLU A 173 -4.81 13.91 10.90
CA GLU A 173 -4.81 14.53 9.57
C GLU A 173 -5.30 15.97 9.65
N LEU A 174 -4.46 16.91 9.24
CA LEU A 174 -4.83 18.29 9.01
C LEU A 174 -5.26 18.48 7.56
N GLY A 175 -6.37 19.18 7.37
CA GLY A 175 -6.91 19.47 6.06
C GLY A 175 -7.06 20.97 5.83
N ILE A 176 -7.37 21.33 4.59
CA ILE A 176 -7.66 22.70 4.18
C ILE A 176 -9.14 22.84 3.76
N PRO A 177 -9.77 24.02 3.90
CA PRO A 177 -11.13 24.24 3.39
C PRO A 177 -11.23 23.84 1.91
N GLY A 178 -12.29 23.10 1.55
CA GLY A 178 -12.47 22.53 0.21
C GLY A 178 -11.61 21.30 -0.11
N GLY A 179 -10.72 20.89 0.78
CA GLY A 179 -9.94 19.66 0.64
C GLY A 179 -10.75 18.39 0.92
N ARG A 180 -10.17 17.22 0.64
CA ARG A 180 -10.85 15.91 0.72
C ARG A 180 -11.17 15.51 2.17
N THR A 181 -10.16 15.49 3.05
CA THR A 181 -10.20 14.98 4.42
C THR A 181 -9.38 15.87 5.36
N GLY A 182 -9.35 15.58 6.64
CA GLY A 182 -8.55 16.26 7.64
C GLY A 182 -9.30 17.35 8.40
N VAL A 183 -8.86 17.65 9.61
CA VAL A 183 -9.42 18.71 10.47
C VAL A 183 -9.16 20.08 9.85
N ARG A 184 -10.21 20.92 9.77
CA ARG A 184 -10.15 22.22 9.10
C ARG A 184 -9.81 23.39 10.04
N ALA A 185 -10.17 23.28 11.30
CA ALA A 185 -10.01 24.35 12.29
C ALA A 185 -8.90 24.02 13.28
N HIS A 186 -8.09 25.01 13.63
CA HIS A 186 -6.99 24.84 14.60
C HIS A 186 -7.48 24.27 15.94
N ASP A 187 -8.53 24.85 16.52
CA ASP A 187 -9.06 24.39 17.81
C ASP A 187 -9.56 22.95 17.75
N GLY A 188 -10.17 22.56 16.62
CA GLY A 188 -10.57 21.19 16.36
C GLY A 188 -9.37 20.22 16.28
N ALA A 189 -8.27 20.65 15.66
CA ALA A 189 -7.04 19.86 15.59
C ALA A 189 -6.42 19.68 17.00
N VAL A 190 -6.36 20.74 17.79
CA VAL A 190 -5.88 20.68 19.18
C VAL A 190 -6.76 19.77 20.03
N ALA A 191 -8.09 19.91 19.91
CA ALA A 191 -9.04 19.07 20.64
C ALA A 191 -8.88 17.57 20.26
N LEU A 192 -8.77 17.27 18.96
CA LEU A 192 -8.53 15.90 18.48
C LEU A 192 -7.17 15.38 18.96
N GLY A 193 -6.12 16.20 18.90
CA GLY A 193 -4.78 15.81 19.38
C GLY A 193 -4.79 15.43 20.87
N ARG A 194 -5.50 16.20 21.70
CA ARG A 194 -5.69 15.88 23.12
C ARG A 194 -6.49 14.58 23.32
N ALA A 195 -7.56 14.40 22.55
CA ALA A 195 -8.35 13.17 22.59
C ALA A 195 -7.53 11.93 22.19
N LEU A 196 -6.74 12.02 21.13
CA LEU A 196 -5.84 10.95 20.70
C LEU A 196 -4.77 10.62 21.75
N HIS A 197 -4.20 11.65 22.40
CA HIS A 197 -3.22 11.46 23.46
C HIS A 197 -3.80 10.76 24.70
N ALA A 198 -5.06 11.04 25.02
CA ALA A 198 -5.77 10.44 26.16
C ALA A 198 -6.39 9.07 25.83
N SER A 199 -6.46 8.70 24.54
CA SER A 199 -7.12 7.48 24.09
C SER A 199 -6.28 6.24 24.43
N PRO A 200 -6.92 5.15 24.88
CA PRO A 200 -6.29 3.85 25.01
C PRO A 200 -6.20 3.09 23.66
N ALA A 201 -6.71 3.70 22.60
CA ALA A 201 -6.82 3.06 21.27
C ALA A 201 -5.51 2.90 20.54
#